data_85a0df1a50db59642e66c02c1f7b8e80
#
_entry.id   85a0df1a50db59642e66c02c1f7b8e80
#
_cell.length_a   1.000
_cell.length_b   1.000
_cell.length_c   1.000
_cell.angle_alpha   90.00
_cell.angle_beta   90.00
_cell.angle_gamma   90.00
#
_symmetry.space_group_name_H-M   'P 1'
#
loop_
_entity.id
_entity.type
_entity.pdbx_description
1 polymer ?
#
loop_
_entity_poly.entity_id
_entity_poly.type
_entity_poly.pdbx_seq_one_letter_code
_entity_poly.pdbx_strand_id
1 'polypeptide(L)'
;MFDVQLSVGYGLTTWLFAPVALAFSGEVAAKAAAFVTLATFPVAVAFLAQRLGRPWQLGVLAAPLGFSVSYWYGFLPTFFAGPLVLMAWAVWLGHLERPARRSAVLLVSLGLVVLLCHFIAFAALAVGAVALTPRRSWRQLALVAAPALLAVPRVLELVTTAARGAAALPTRYNLDAHLLGVVKQYPLGARIAMWLNAAAIACIGAAALWRWWRARSRDPALLLAGSQALLFAAMPDDLAGSWRVGVRLVVFVAVAGLCTWPWARVPRALVALPAVALACLAHLHVWFAREVDGLEAVIAGPPPPGVHGGFLLAGASPPFTRLGLLEHQPQWWTARWGGLGTHFFADAAHQVVRWREGTPLDDRLRASTLEPAALDAVLVHGAGALPETLRELTVVQTAGQWRRLERR
;
A
#
# COMPACT_ATOMS: atom_id res chain seq x y z
N MET A 1 -12.68 -5.50 23.44
CA MET A 1 -11.21 -5.36 23.42
C MET A 1 -10.74 -4.25 22.49
N PHE A 2 -11.41 -3.96 21.40
CA PHE A 2 -11.06 -2.91 20.46
C PHE A 2 -12.16 -1.86 20.33
N ASP A 3 -11.76 -0.60 20.11
CA ASP A 3 -12.63 0.51 19.75
C ASP A 3 -12.34 0.96 18.32
N VAL A 4 -13.40 1.30 17.56
CA VAL A 4 -13.29 1.75 16.19
C VAL A 4 -13.24 3.28 16.16
N GLN A 5 -12.18 3.82 15.55
CA GLN A 5 -11.99 5.26 15.42
C GLN A 5 -12.47 5.76 14.06
N LEU A 6 -13.53 6.55 14.06
CA LEU A 6 -14.12 7.12 12.84
C LEU A 6 -13.31 8.26 12.24
N SER A 7 -12.53 8.96 13.07
CA SER A 7 -11.80 10.17 12.69
C SER A 7 -10.42 9.92 12.08
N VAL A 8 -10.04 8.68 11.87
CA VAL A 8 -8.71 8.33 11.37
C VAL A 8 -8.70 8.29 9.85
N GLY A 9 -7.69 8.91 9.23
CA GLY A 9 -7.52 8.99 7.78
C GLY A 9 -7.23 7.66 7.04
N TYR A 10 -7.70 6.54 7.56
CA TYR A 10 -7.66 5.21 6.96
C TYR A 10 -9.06 4.57 6.92
N GLY A 11 -10.04 5.26 7.51
CA GLY A 11 -11.39 4.72 7.73
C GLY A 11 -12.26 4.67 6.48
N LEU A 12 -12.11 5.62 5.57
CA LEU A 12 -13.07 5.78 4.47
C LEU A 12 -13.16 4.52 3.59
N THR A 13 -12.04 3.90 3.26
CA THR A 13 -12.05 2.66 2.46
C THR A 13 -12.82 1.55 3.17
N THR A 14 -12.64 1.42 4.48
CA THR A 14 -13.39 0.46 5.30
C THR A 14 -14.89 0.78 5.27
N TRP A 15 -15.27 2.05 5.42
CA TRP A 15 -16.67 2.45 5.41
C TRP A 15 -17.35 2.28 4.06
N LEU A 16 -16.65 2.58 2.97
CA LEU A 16 -17.17 2.40 1.61
C LEU A 16 -17.50 0.94 1.30
N PHE A 17 -16.70 0.01 1.80
CA PHE A 17 -16.88 -1.41 1.55
C PHE A 17 -17.57 -2.16 2.70
N ALA A 18 -17.87 -1.50 3.81
CA ALA A 18 -18.62 -2.10 4.93
C ALA A 18 -19.97 -2.70 4.52
N PRO A 19 -20.80 -2.07 3.66
CA PRO A 19 -22.04 -2.69 3.20
C PRO A 19 -21.82 -4.02 2.47
N VAL A 20 -20.74 -4.11 1.67
CA VAL A 20 -20.38 -5.35 0.98
C VAL A 20 -19.92 -6.41 1.99
N ALA A 21 -19.14 -6.01 3.00
CA ALA A 21 -18.69 -6.89 4.07
C ALA A 21 -19.86 -7.44 4.90
N LEU A 22 -20.83 -6.59 5.19
CA LEU A 22 -22.04 -6.98 5.94
C LEU A 22 -22.98 -7.89 5.12
N ALA A 23 -23.09 -7.62 3.81
CA ALA A 23 -23.97 -8.43 2.95
C ALA A 23 -23.37 -9.79 2.55
N PHE A 24 -22.06 -9.90 2.47
CA PHE A 24 -21.36 -11.09 1.99
C PHE A 24 -20.28 -11.55 2.99
N SER A 25 -19.10 -10.91 2.96
CA SER A 25 -18.00 -11.14 3.91
C SER A 25 -16.93 -10.04 3.77
N GLY A 26 -16.05 -9.94 4.76
CA GLY A 26 -14.89 -9.02 4.71
C GLY A 26 -13.95 -9.36 3.55
N GLU A 27 -13.81 -10.63 3.19
CA GLU A 27 -13.00 -11.07 2.06
C GLU A 27 -13.58 -10.60 0.72
N VAL A 28 -14.90 -10.74 0.52
CA VAL A 28 -15.58 -10.24 -0.68
C VAL A 28 -15.46 -8.72 -0.77
N ALA A 29 -15.58 -8.01 0.33
CA ALA A 29 -15.38 -6.57 0.39
C ALA A 29 -13.97 -6.16 -0.01
N ALA A 30 -12.94 -6.85 0.49
CA ALA A 30 -11.54 -6.60 0.14
C ALA A 30 -11.26 -6.88 -1.35
N LYS A 31 -11.79 -7.99 -1.88
CA LYS A 31 -11.71 -8.33 -3.31
C LYS A 31 -12.42 -7.30 -4.19
N ALA A 32 -13.60 -6.82 -3.79
CA ALA A 32 -14.33 -5.77 -4.48
C ALA A 32 -13.54 -4.45 -4.50
N ALA A 33 -12.96 -4.05 -3.37
CA ALA A 33 -12.12 -2.86 -3.29
C ALA A 33 -10.89 -2.98 -4.19
N ALA A 34 -10.22 -4.12 -4.18
CA ALA A 34 -9.07 -4.39 -5.04
C ALA A 34 -9.46 -4.35 -6.53
N PHE A 35 -10.57 -4.99 -6.91
CA PHE A 35 -11.07 -4.99 -8.28
C PHE A 35 -11.38 -3.57 -8.77
N VAL A 36 -12.15 -2.79 -8.00
CA VAL A 36 -12.49 -1.40 -8.34
C VAL A 36 -11.21 -0.57 -8.53
N THR A 37 -10.23 -0.74 -7.65
CA THR A 37 -8.97 0.01 -7.74
C THR A 37 -8.18 -0.39 -8.99
N LEU A 38 -8.01 -1.70 -9.24
CA LEU A 38 -7.28 -2.19 -10.42
C LEU A 38 -7.94 -1.78 -11.72
N ALA A 39 -9.29 -1.78 -11.79
CA ALA A 39 -10.04 -1.37 -12.97
C ALA A 39 -9.95 0.15 -13.22
N THR A 40 -9.98 0.96 -12.15
CA THR A 40 -9.93 2.43 -12.26
C THR A 40 -8.53 2.97 -12.44
N PHE A 41 -7.49 2.25 -12.03
CA PHE A 41 -6.11 2.71 -12.08
C PHE A 41 -5.63 3.05 -13.52
N PRO A 42 -5.74 2.16 -14.54
CA PRO A 42 -5.32 2.49 -15.89
C PRO A 42 -6.14 3.61 -16.50
N VAL A 43 -7.42 3.75 -16.15
CA VAL A 43 -8.28 4.86 -16.58
C VAL A 43 -7.79 6.18 -16.00
N ALA A 44 -7.43 6.21 -14.72
CA ALA A 44 -6.88 7.40 -14.06
C ALA A 44 -5.53 7.82 -14.67
N VAL A 45 -4.65 6.85 -14.99
CA VAL A 45 -3.39 7.13 -15.69
C VAL A 45 -3.65 7.67 -17.09
N ALA A 46 -4.57 7.09 -17.85
CA ALA A 46 -4.92 7.56 -19.20
C ALA A 46 -5.43 9.00 -19.15
N PHE A 47 -6.27 9.32 -18.17
CA PHE A 47 -6.81 10.66 -18.00
C PHE A 47 -5.72 11.67 -17.62
N LEU A 48 -4.82 11.32 -16.69
CA LEU A 48 -3.65 12.17 -16.35
C LEU A 48 -2.73 12.36 -17.56
N ALA A 49 -2.43 11.29 -18.29
CA ALA A 49 -1.58 11.34 -19.47
C ALA A 49 -2.14 12.32 -20.52
N GLN A 50 -3.43 12.26 -20.83
CA GLN A 50 -4.08 13.19 -21.73
C GLN A 50 -3.96 14.64 -21.28
N ARG A 51 -4.12 14.91 -19.98
CA ARG A 51 -3.95 16.26 -19.42
C ARG A 51 -2.51 16.76 -19.47
N LEU A 52 -1.55 15.84 -19.48
CA LEU A 52 -0.12 16.14 -19.68
C LEU A 52 0.28 16.21 -21.17
N GLY A 53 -0.68 16.14 -22.11
CA GLY A 53 -0.42 16.12 -23.56
C GLY A 53 0.24 14.83 -24.03
N ARG A 54 -0.03 13.70 -23.34
CA ARG A 54 0.50 12.37 -23.66
C ARG A 54 -0.63 11.45 -24.16
N PRO A 55 -0.30 10.38 -24.91
CA PRO A 55 -1.31 9.46 -25.42
C PRO A 55 -1.97 8.66 -24.29
N TRP A 56 -3.28 8.46 -24.37
CA TRP A 56 -4.08 7.72 -23.38
C TRP A 56 -3.62 6.27 -23.21
N GLN A 57 -2.98 5.69 -24.24
CA GLN A 57 -2.43 4.34 -24.22
C GLN A 57 -1.41 4.13 -23.09
N LEU A 58 -0.86 5.20 -22.50
CA LEU A 58 -0.04 5.09 -21.31
C LEU A 58 -0.81 4.47 -20.12
N GLY A 59 -2.14 4.62 -20.09
CA GLY A 59 -2.98 3.90 -19.12
C GLY A 59 -2.87 2.38 -19.27
N VAL A 60 -2.85 1.88 -20.49
CA VAL A 60 -2.68 0.44 -20.78
C VAL A 60 -1.28 -0.01 -20.36
N LEU A 61 -0.24 0.75 -20.70
CA LEU A 61 1.14 0.43 -20.27
C LEU A 61 1.30 0.43 -18.76
N ALA A 62 0.58 1.30 -18.07
CA ALA A 62 0.63 1.41 -16.62
C ALA A 62 -0.22 0.35 -15.87
N ALA A 63 -1.10 -0.38 -16.56
CA ALA A 63 -2.01 -1.32 -15.89
C ALA A 63 -1.30 -2.30 -14.91
N PRO A 64 -0.14 -2.90 -15.25
CA PRO A 64 0.59 -3.76 -14.32
C PRO A 64 1.12 -3.02 -13.08
N LEU A 65 1.32 -1.69 -13.16
CA LEU A 65 1.77 -0.89 -12.03
C LEU A 65 0.71 -0.81 -10.91
N GLY A 66 -0.54 -1.08 -11.23
CA GLY A 66 -1.61 -1.22 -10.24
C GLY A 66 -1.33 -2.35 -9.24
N PHE A 67 -0.64 -3.41 -9.66
CA PHE A 67 -0.21 -4.52 -8.78
C PHE A 67 1.06 -4.17 -8.00
N SER A 68 1.09 -2.98 -7.43
CA SER A 68 2.21 -2.46 -6.63
C SER A 68 2.33 -3.18 -5.28
N VAL A 69 3.39 -2.84 -4.55
CA VAL A 69 3.58 -3.29 -3.16
C VAL A 69 2.36 -3.00 -2.29
N SER A 70 1.66 -1.87 -2.52
CA SER A 70 0.45 -1.55 -1.76
C SER A 70 -0.67 -2.58 -1.95
N TYR A 71 -0.76 -3.18 -3.14
CA TYR A 71 -1.67 -4.29 -3.41
C TYR A 71 -1.23 -5.56 -2.67
N TRP A 72 0.04 -5.98 -2.84
CA TRP A 72 0.55 -7.25 -2.32
C TRP A 72 0.65 -7.30 -0.79
N TYR A 73 0.96 -6.19 -0.16
CA TYR A 73 0.99 -6.09 1.31
C TYR A 73 -0.36 -5.72 1.92
N GLY A 74 -1.42 -5.64 1.13
CA GLY A 74 -2.75 -5.33 1.64
C GLY A 74 -2.89 -3.90 2.18
N PHE A 75 -2.06 -2.96 1.74
CA PHE A 75 -2.22 -1.54 2.08
C PHE A 75 -3.42 -0.94 1.34
N LEU A 76 -4.59 -1.57 1.54
CA LEU A 76 -5.80 -1.28 0.80
C LEU A 76 -6.17 0.22 0.77
N PRO A 77 -6.09 0.99 1.87
CA PRO A 77 -6.40 2.42 1.85
C PRO A 77 -5.47 3.22 0.93
N THR A 78 -4.14 2.95 0.96
CA THR A 78 -3.18 3.61 0.07
C THR A 78 -3.40 3.20 -1.38
N PHE A 79 -3.64 1.92 -1.59
CA PHE A 79 -3.88 1.35 -2.90
C PHE A 79 -5.14 1.95 -3.54
N PHE A 80 -6.25 2.01 -2.80
CA PHE A 80 -7.51 2.60 -3.23
C PHE A 80 -7.38 4.11 -3.51
N ALA A 81 -6.58 4.84 -2.73
CA ALA A 81 -6.33 6.26 -2.96
C ALA A 81 -5.51 6.53 -4.24
N GLY A 82 -4.74 5.55 -4.73
CA GLY A 82 -3.86 5.72 -5.89
C GLY A 82 -4.53 6.33 -7.12
N PRO A 83 -5.55 5.69 -7.72
CA PRO A 83 -6.25 6.24 -8.88
C PRO A 83 -6.91 7.60 -8.58
N LEU A 84 -7.37 7.84 -7.35
CA LEU A 84 -7.98 9.12 -6.96
C LEU A 84 -6.96 10.26 -6.98
N VAL A 85 -5.73 10.03 -6.53
CA VAL A 85 -4.62 11.00 -6.61
C VAL A 85 -4.34 11.35 -8.07
N LEU A 86 -4.23 10.35 -8.95
CA LEU A 86 -3.97 10.55 -10.38
C LEU A 86 -5.09 11.36 -11.04
N MET A 87 -6.33 11.04 -10.74
CA MET A 87 -7.50 11.79 -11.21
C MET A 87 -7.49 13.23 -10.68
N ALA A 88 -7.15 13.43 -9.40
CA ALA A 88 -7.07 14.75 -8.80
C ALA A 88 -5.98 15.62 -9.47
N TRP A 89 -4.81 15.07 -9.81
CA TRP A 89 -3.80 15.81 -10.59
C TRP A 89 -4.28 16.18 -11.99
N ALA A 90 -5.02 15.26 -12.65
CA ALA A 90 -5.58 15.55 -13.96
C ALA A 90 -6.65 16.67 -13.91
N VAL A 91 -7.53 16.64 -12.90
CA VAL A 91 -8.52 17.71 -12.65
C VAL A 91 -7.82 19.01 -12.27
N TRP A 92 -6.73 18.94 -11.48
CA TRP A 92 -5.91 20.09 -11.10
C TRP A 92 -5.35 20.81 -12.32
N LEU A 93 -4.72 20.08 -13.23
CA LEU A 93 -4.18 20.66 -14.48
C LEU A 93 -5.30 21.34 -15.28
N GLY A 94 -6.45 20.69 -15.46
CA GLY A 94 -7.60 21.30 -16.14
C GLY A 94 -8.15 22.55 -15.43
N HIS A 95 -8.12 22.56 -14.09
CA HIS A 95 -8.53 23.71 -13.31
C HIS A 95 -7.57 24.90 -13.44
N LEU A 96 -6.25 24.61 -13.49
CA LEU A 96 -5.25 25.66 -13.71
C LEU A 96 -5.36 26.32 -15.10
N GLU A 97 -5.79 25.55 -16.12
CA GLU A 97 -6.05 26.07 -17.46
C GLU A 97 -7.34 26.90 -17.53
N ARG A 98 -8.41 26.37 -16.95
CA ARG A 98 -9.76 26.96 -16.98
C ARG A 98 -10.43 26.81 -15.60
N PRO A 99 -10.17 27.77 -14.69
CA PRO A 99 -10.76 27.75 -13.36
C PRO A 99 -12.30 27.77 -13.45
N ALA A 100 -12.95 26.76 -12.84
CA ALA A 100 -14.40 26.66 -12.79
C ALA A 100 -14.86 26.21 -11.39
N ARG A 101 -16.02 26.65 -10.93
CA ARG A 101 -16.57 26.25 -9.63
C ARG A 101 -16.74 24.73 -9.53
N ARG A 102 -17.15 24.06 -10.61
CA ARG A 102 -17.33 22.60 -10.64
C ARG A 102 -16.01 21.87 -10.41
N SER A 103 -14.92 22.28 -11.08
CA SER A 103 -13.61 21.67 -10.88
C SER A 103 -13.04 21.99 -9.50
N ALA A 104 -13.31 23.17 -8.93
CA ALA A 104 -12.91 23.50 -7.56
C ALA A 104 -13.60 22.59 -6.53
N VAL A 105 -14.92 22.42 -6.63
CA VAL A 105 -15.68 21.52 -5.75
C VAL A 105 -15.18 20.09 -5.88
N LEU A 106 -14.96 19.62 -7.12
CA LEU A 106 -14.44 18.26 -7.37
C LEU A 106 -13.04 18.06 -6.76
N LEU A 107 -12.16 19.06 -6.84
CA LEU A 107 -10.82 19.01 -6.24
C LEU A 107 -10.84 18.93 -4.73
N VAL A 108 -11.67 19.75 -4.08
CA VAL A 108 -11.83 19.69 -2.62
C VAL A 108 -12.41 18.34 -2.20
N SER A 109 -13.42 17.83 -2.93
CA SER A 109 -14.01 16.52 -2.65
C SER A 109 -13.01 15.38 -2.84
N LEU A 110 -12.28 15.36 -3.95
CA LEU A 110 -11.22 14.34 -4.18
C LEU A 110 -10.12 14.45 -3.13
N GLY A 111 -9.68 15.67 -2.80
CA GLY A 111 -8.69 15.90 -1.76
C GLY A 111 -9.15 15.37 -0.40
N LEU A 112 -10.41 15.61 -0.04
CA LEU A 112 -11.01 15.08 1.19
C LEU A 112 -11.09 13.55 1.17
N VAL A 113 -11.57 12.96 0.08
CA VAL A 113 -11.65 11.50 -0.07
C VAL A 113 -10.27 10.87 0.03
N VAL A 114 -9.26 11.41 -0.66
CA VAL A 114 -7.87 10.92 -0.60
C VAL A 114 -7.31 11.03 0.81
N LEU A 115 -7.54 12.16 1.51
CA LEU A 115 -7.11 12.36 2.90
C LEU A 115 -7.73 11.33 3.85
N LEU A 116 -9.04 11.11 3.73
CA LEU A 116 -9.78 10.14 4.55
C LEU A 116 -9.43 8.68 4.20
N CYS A 117 -8.99 8.42 2.97
CA CYS A 117 -8.44 7.12 2.61
C CYS A 117 -7.03 6.93 3.18
N HIS A 118 -6.13 7.91 2.94
CA HIS A 118 -4.73 7.72 3.33
C HIS A 118 -3.93 9.03 3.34
N PHE A 119 -3.36 9.36 4.50
CA PHE A 119 -2.56 10.58 4.69
C PHE A 119 -1.36 10.69 3.73
N ILE A 120 -0.62 9.59 3.51
CA ILE A 120 0.55 9.59 2.61
C ILE A 120 0.13 9.83 1.15
N ALA A 121 -0.99 9.25 0.72
CA ALA A 121 -1.55 9.51 -0.60
C ALA A 121 -1.96 10.97 -0.76
N PHE A 122 -2.51 11.58 0.31
CA PHE A 122 -2.81 13.02 0.32
C PHE A 122 -1.54 13.87 0.26
N ALA A 123 -0.45 13.48 0.94
CA ALA A 123 0.84 14.15 0.83
C ALA A 123 1.36 14.11 -0.62
N ALA A 124 1.26 12.96 -1.31
CA ALA A 124 1.59 12.86 -2.73
C ALA A 124 0.74 13.80 -3.59
N LEU A 125 -0.58 13.84 -3.35
CA LEU A 125 -1.49 14.77 -4.02
C LEU A 125 -1.04 16.22 -3.84
N ALA A 126 -0.81 16.64 -2.59
CA ALA A 126 -0.46 18.01 -2.25
C ALA A 126 0.89 18.44 -2.86
N VAL A 127 1.92 17.60 -2.74
CA VAL A 127 3.25 17.86 -3.32
C VAL A 127 3.17 17.97 -4.85
N GLY A 128 2.43 17.06 -5.49
CA GLY A 128 2.21 17.14 -6.94
C GLY A 128 1.44 18.39 -7.35
N ALA A 129 0.41 18.78 -6.62
CA ALA A 129 -0.34 20.01 -6.88
C ALA A 129 0.56 21.26 -6.75
N VAL A 130 1.40 21.33 -5.71
CA VAL A 130 2.38 22.42 -5.54
C VAL A 130 3.33 22.49 -6.73
N ALA A 131 3.91 21.35 -7.14
CA ALA A 131 4.86 21.27 -8.25
C ALA A 131 4.24 21.69 -9.60
N LEU A 132 2.98 21.36 -9.81
CA LEU A 132 2.24 21.69 -11.03
C LEU A 132 1.73 23.14 -11.06
N THR A 133 1.73 23.84 -9.92
CA THR A 133 1.11 25.18 -9.83
C THR A 133 2.09 26.30 -10.22
N PRO A 134 1.81 27.07 -11.29
CA PRO A 134 2.59 28.25 -11.60
C PRO A 134 2.48 29.31 -10.48
N ARG A 135 3.54 30.08 -10.25
CA ARG A 135 3.56 31.12 -9.19
C ARG A 135 2.35 32.06 -9.22
N ARG A 136 1.86 32.43 -10.40
CA ARG A 136 0.68 33.28 -10.58
C ARG A 136 -0.62 32.67 -10.06
N SER A 137 -0.69 31.35 -9.89
CA SER A 137 -1.87 30.58 -9.52
C SER A 137 -1.81 30.03 -8.09
N TRP A 138 -0.85 30.44 -7.26
CA TRP A 138 -0.66 29.87 -5.91
C TRP A 138 -1.86 30.00 -4.99
N ARG A 139 -2.70 31.02 -5.19
CA ARG A 139 -3.96 31.15 -4.43
C ARG A 139 -4.88 29.94 -4.59
N GLN A 140 -4.80 29.25 -5.73
CA GLN A 140 -5.61 28.05 -5.98
C GLN A 140 -5.18 26.87 -5.11
N LEU A 141 -3.95 26.85 -4.56
CA LEU A 141 -3.50 25.82 -3.62
C LEU A 141 -4.39 25.75 -2.36
N ALA A 142 -5.13 26.79 -2.06
CA ALA A 142 -6.16 26.77 -1.01
C ALA A 142 -7.16 25.62 -1.20
N LEU A 143 -7.45 25.21 -2.46
CA LEU A 143 -8.35 24.09 -2.75
C LEU A 143 -7.79 22.75 -2.28
N VAL A 144 -6.45 22.60 -2.28
CA VAL A 144 -5.77 21.40 -1.77
C VAL A 144 -5.51 21.54 -0.27
N ALA A 145 -5.26 22.77 0.21
CA ALA A 145 -5.04 23.02 1.63
C ALA A 145 -6.33 22.86 2.46
N ALA A 146 -7.50 23.18 1.89
CA ALA A 146 -8.78 23.10 2.61
C ALA A 146 -9.04 21.70 3.24
N PRO A 147 -8.90 20.57 2.53
CA PRO A 147 -8.97 19.25 3.16
C PRO A 147 -7.89 19.03 4.24
N ALA A 148 -6.67 19.59 4.08
CA ALA A 148 -5.58 19.42 5.04
C ALA A 148 -5.93 20.04 6.42
N LEU A 149 -6.74 21.09 6.46
CA LEU A 149 -7.17 21.69 7.72
C LEU A 149 -7.91 20.68 8.61
N LEU A 150 -8.62 19.72 8.02
CA LEU A 150 -9.29 18.65 8.77
C LEU A 150 -8.30 17.65 9.38
N ALA A 151 -7.07 17.57 8.85
CA ALA A 151 -6.03 16.70 9.40
C ALA A 151 -5.28 17.36 10.58
N VAL A 152 -5.36 18.69 10.74
CA VAL A 152 -4.60 19.43 11.76
C VAL A 152 -4.82 18.89 13.18
N PRO A 153 -6.05 18.68 13.67
CA PRO A 153 -6.26 18.16 15.02
C PRO A 153 -5.56 16.81 15.21
N ARG A 154 -5.57 15.97 14.17
CA ARG A 154 -4.97 14.65 14.21
C ARG A 154 -3.43 14.70 14.20
N VAL A 155 -2.86 15.58 13.38
CA VAL A 155 -1.42 15.80 13.35
C VAL A 155 -0.95 16.31 14.73
N LEU A 156 -1.68 17.26 15.32
CA LEU A 156 -1.39 17.78 16.65
C LEU A 156 -1.47 16.67 17.71
N GLU A 157 -2.47 15.81 17.66
CA GLU A 157 -2.59 14.67 18.56
C GLU A 157 -1.40 13.71 18.40
N LEU A 158 -0.99 13.36 17.19
CA LEU A 158 0.17 12.51 16.93
C LEU A 158 1.46 13.13 17.47
N VAL A 159 1.67 14.42 17.21
CA VAL A 159 2.85 15.16 17.70
C VAL A 159 2.87 15.24 19.24
N THR A 160 1.74 15.55 19.86
CA THR A 160 1.64 15.64 21.32
C THR A 160 1.78 14.27 21.99
N THR A 161 1.28 13.21 21.42
CA THR A 161 1.43 11.84 21.90
C THR A 161 2.88 11.39 21.81
N ALA A 162 3.55 11.68 20.68
CA ALA A 162 4.98 11.42 20.51
C ALA A 162 5.82 12.22 21.54
N ALA A 163 5.48 13.49 21.81
CA ALA A 163 6.18 14.33 22.76
C ALA A 163 5.99 13.87 24.23
N ARG A 164 4.90 13.17 24.55
CA ARG A 164 4.61 12.68 25.90
C ARG A 164 5.33 11.36 26.25
N GLY A 165 6.23 10.88 25.42
CA GLY A 165 7.06 9.72 25.72
C GLY A 165 6.33 8.37 25.69
N ALA A 166 5.12 8.31 25.17
CA ALA A 166 4.54 7.04 24.74
C ALA A 166 5.50 6.48 23.69
N ALA A 167 6.22 5.44 24.02
CA ALA A 167 7.36 4.81 23.36
C ALA A 167 7.55 5.36 21.95
N ALA A 168 8.56 6.22 21.76
CA ALA A 168 8.80 6.92 20.51
C ALA A 168 8.88 5.86 19.41
N LEU A 169 7.79 5.67 18.67
CA LEU A 169 7.76 4.71 17.58
C LEU A 169 8.85 5.13 16.61
N PRO A 170 9.83 4.28 16.34
CA PRO A 170 11.05 4.69 15.68
C PRO A 170 10.72 5.23 14.29
N THR A 171 11.16 6.45 14.01
CA THR A 171 11.27 6.93 12.65
C THR A 171 12.58 6.39 12.10
N ARG A 172 12.52 5.48 11.15
CA ARG A 172 13.71 4.86 10.55
C ARG A 172 13.79 5.24 9.09
N TYR A 173 14.96 5.70 8.69
CA TYR A 173 15.31 5.94 7.30
C TYR A 173 16.37 4.90 6.90
N ASN A 174 16.03 4.04 5.94
CA ASN A 174 16.94 3.03 5.42
C ASN A 174 16.96 3.11 3.90
N LEU A 175 18.02 3.73 3.36
CA LEU A 175 18.16 3.93 1.91
C LEU A 175 18.18 2.61 1.14
N ASP A 176 18.79 1.57 1.70
CA ASP A 176 18.85 0.24 1.06
C ASP A 176 17.46 -0.37 0.97
N ALA A 177 16.65 -0.25 2.02
CA ALA A 177 15.26 -0.70 2.02
C ALA A 177 14.42 0.09 1.01
N HIS A 178 14.65 1.41 0.88
CA HIS A 178 14.04 2.25 -0.14
C HIS A 178 14.36 1.78 -1.55
N LEU A 179 15.64 1.65 -1.88
CA LEU A 179 16.10 1.21 -3.19
C LEU A 179 15.66 -0.21 -3.51
N LEU A 180 15.80 -1.14 -2.56
CA LEU A 180 15.28 -2.50 -2.69
C LEU A 180 13.76 -2.52 -2.81
N GLY A 181 13.07 -1.62 -2.12
CA GLY A 181 11.63 -1.43 -2.22
C GLY A 181 11.21 -1.09 -3.64
N VAL A 182 11.91 -0.16 -4.31
CA VAL A 182 11.67 0.19 -5.72
C VAL A 182 11.85 -1.02 -6.64
N VAL A 183 12.93 -1.76 -6.45
CA VAL A 183 13.27 -2.92 -7.30
C VAL A 183 12.33 -4.11 -7.05
N LYS A 184 11.84 -4.29 -5.83
CA LYS A 184 10.93 -5.38 -5.43
C LYS A 184 9.45 -5.08 -5.67
N GLN A 185 9.09 -3.86 -6.06
CA GLN A 185 7.69 -3.43 -6.13
C GLN A 185 6.85 -4.19 -7.14
N TYR A 186 7.48 -4.64 -8.20
CA TYR A 186 6.76 -5.33 -9.26
C TYR A 186 7.19 -6.79 -9.29
N PRO A 187 6.32 -7.72 -8.90
CA PRO A 187 6.63 -9.15 -8.86
C PRO A 187 6.69 -9.76 -10.28
N LEU A 188 7.36 -9.08 -11.20
CA LEU A 188 7.57 -9.56 -12.56
C LEU A 188 8.70 -10.59 -12.62
N GLY A 189 8.71 -11.55 -11.68
CA GLY A 189 9.52 -12.72 -11.82
C GLY A 189 10.88 -12.73 -11.09
N ALA A 190 11.70 -13.72 -11.44
CA ALA A 190 12.97 -14.09 -10.89
C ALA A 190 14.00 -12.94 -10.78
N ARG A 191 15.17 -13.20 -10.19
CA ARG A 191 16.29 -12.25 -10.06
C ARG A 191 16.55 -11.40 -11.31
N ILE A 192 16.34 -11.95 -12.51
CA ILE A 192 16.50 -11.26 -13.80
C ILE A 192 15.50 -10.12 -13.95
N ALA A 193 14.23 -10.31 -13.62
CA ALA A 193 13.23 -9.26 -13.71
C ALA A 193 13.45 -8.14 -12.68
N MET A 194 14.01 -8.45 -11.54
CA MET A 194 14.42 -7.46 -10.55
C MET A 194 15.48 -6.50 -11.12
N TRP A 195 16.49 -7.03 -11.82
CA TRP A 195 17.51 -6.23 -12.49
C TRP A 195 16.97 -5.49 -13.70
N LEU A 196 16.06 -6.11 -14.47
CA LEU A 196 15.38 -5.46 -15.58
C LEU A 196 14.49 -4.29 -15.10
N ASN A 197 13.79 -4.46 -13.98
CA ASN A 197 13.03 -3.37 -13.36
C ASN A 197 13.95 -2.23 -12.91
N ALA A 198 15.06 -2.57 -12.22
CA ALA A 198 16.04 -1.58 -11.81
C ALA A 198 16.63 -0.83 -13.03
N ALA A 199 17.00 -1.56 -14.08
CA ALA A 199 17.51 -0.98 -15.32
C ALA A 199 16.44 -0.10 -16.01
N ALA A 200 15.19 -0.55 -16.09
CA ALA A 200 14.10 0.23 -16.67
C ALA A 200 13.84 1.53 -15.89
N ILE A 201 13.81 1.46 -14.55
CA ILE A 201 13.66 2.62 -13.68
C ILE A 201 14.85 3.58 -13.84
N ALA A 202 16.07 3.04 -13.87
CA ALA A 202 17.28 3.83 -14.09
C ALA A 202 17.28 4.51 -15.47
N CYS A 203 16.89 3.80 -16.54
CA CYS A 203 16.76 4.36 -17.90
C CYS A 203 15.68 5.44 -17.96
N ILE A 204 14.51 5.22 -17.35
CA ILE A 204 13.43 6.23 -17.30
C ILE A 204 13.91 7.45 -16.51
N GLY A 205 14.56 7.25 -15.37
CA GLY A 205 15.11 8.33 -14.55
C GLY A 205 16.21 9.11 -15.28
N ALA A 206 17.14 8.43 -15.93
CA ALA A 206 18.21 9.06 -16.74
C ALA A 206 17.64 9.83 -17.94
N ALA A 207 16.65 9.27 -18.63
CA ALA A 207 15.98 9.94 -19.74
C ALA A 207 15.20 11.19 -19.27
N ALA A 208 14.51 11.10 -18.11
CA ALA A 208 13.83 12.23 -17.50
C ALA A 208 14.82 13.34 -17.10
N LEU A 209 15.92 12.98 -16.45
CA LEU A 209 16.97 13.91 -16.03
C LEU A 209 17.65 14.59 -17.23
N TRP A 210 17.99 13.78 -18.28
CA TRP A 210 18.56 14.28 -19.53
C TRP A 210 17.63 15.30 -20.22
N ARG A 211 16.34 15.00 -20.29
CA ARG A 211 15.34 15.91 -20.85
C ARG A 211 15.21 17.17 -20.01
N TRP A 212 15.17 17.05 -18.69
CA TRP A 212 15.12 18.19 -17.79
C TRP A 212 16.33 19.11 -18.00
N TRP A 213 17.52 18.55 -18.11
CA TRP A 213 18.76 19.30 -18.34
C TRP A 213 18.78 19.99 -19.72
N ARG A 214 18.39 19.27 -20.78
CA ARG A 214 18.38 19.85 -22.14
C ARG A 214 17.27 20.86 -22.37
N ALA A 215 16.08 20.60 -21.91
CA ALA A 215 14.92 21.40 -22.28
C ALA A 215 14.80 22.67 -21.45
N ARG A 216 15.47 22.78 -20.29
CA ARG A 216 15.18 23.83 -19.26
C ARG A 216 13.66 24.03 -19.10
N SER A 217 12.87 23.01 -19.48
CA SER A 217 11.45 23.13 -19.71
C SER A 217 10.68 22.96 -18.42
N ARG A 218 9.65 23.78 -18.30
CA ARG A 218 8.60 23.63 -17.27
C ARG A 218 7.56 22.57 -17.70
N ASP A 219 8.02 21.44 -18.29
CA ASP A 219 7.12 20.33 -18.63
C ASP A 219 6.44 19.84 -17.34
N PRO A 220 5.11 19.91 -17.23
CA PRO A 220 4.40 19.51 -16.02
C PRO A 220 4.66 18.05 -15.63
N ALA A 221 4.90 17.17 -16.60
CA ALA A 221 5.23 15.77 -16.32
C ALA A 221 6.59 15.63 -15.61
N LEU A 222 7.61 16.42 -16.00
CA LEU A 222 8.91 16.44 -15.35
C LEU A 222 8.83 17.03 -13.94
N LEU A 223 8.05 18.09 -13.75
CA LEU A 223 7.83 18.70 -12.44
C LEU A 223 7.13 17.70 -11.50
N LEU A 224 6.11 17.01 -12.00
CA LEU A 224 5.39 15.99 -11.23
C LEU A 224 6.32 14.84 -10.88
N ALA A 225 7.05 14.26 -11.84
CA ALA A 225 7.96 13.15 -11.60
C ALA A 225 9.08 13.52 -10.61
N GLY A 226 9.69 14.69 -10.76
CA GLY A 226 10.72 15.19 -9.85
C GLY A 226 10.20 15.41 -8.44
N SER A 227 9.01 15.99 -8.29
CA SER A 227 8.40 16.23 -6.98
C SER A 227 8.03 14.91 -6.27
N GLN A 228 7.52 13.93 -7.00
CA GLN A 228 7.20 12.62 -6.42
C GLN A 228 8.46 11.82 -6.06
N ALA A 229 9.50 11.89 -6.89
CA ALA A 229 10.80 11.29 -6.59
C ALA A 229 11.45 11.92 -5.35
N LEU A 230 11.36 13.25 -5.19
CA LEU A 230 11.85 13.95 -4.02
C LEU A 230 11.06 13.59 -2.77
N LEU A 231 9.72 13.54 -2.87
CA LEU A 231 8.87 13.11 -1.77
C LEU A 231 9.21 11.67 -1.34
N PHE A 232 9.36 10.76 -2.31
CA PHE A 232 9.77 9.39 -2.06
C PHE A 232 11.13 9.33 -1.34
N ALA A 233 12.12 10.07 -1.83
CA ALA A 233 13.46 10.08 -1.24
C ALA A 233 13.49 10.70 0.17
N ALA A 234 12.62 11.65 0.46
CA ALA A 234 12.54 12.31 1.76
C ALA A 234 11.70 11.53 2.79
N MET A 235 10.88 10.58 2.35
CA MET A 235 9.97 9.86 3.23
C MET A 235 10.71 8.73 3.96
N PRO A 236 10.61 8.60 5.28
CA PRO A 236 11.22 7.49 6.02
C PRO A 236 10.53 6.15 5.68
N ASP A 237 11.23 5.03 5.90
CA ASP A 237 10.65 3.70 5.76
C ASP A 237 9.60 3.42 6.83
N ASP A 238 9.94 3.79 8.08
CA ASP A 238 9.05 3.67 9.21
C ASP A 238 8.76 5.06 9.77
N LEU A 239 7.50 5.41 9.85
CA LEU A 239 7.02 6.69 10.37
C LEU A 239 5.90 6.47 11.38
N ALA A 240 6.13 6.81 12.64
CA ALA A 240 5.14 6.74 13.71
C ALA A 240 4.41 5.38 13.78
N GLY A 241 5.15 4.28 13.67
CA GLY A 241 4.63 2.92 13.66
C GLY A 241 4.01 2.46 12.33
N SER A 242 4.05 3.31 11.31
CA SER A 242 3.66 2.92 9.96
C SER A 242 4.89 2.39 9.21
N TRP A 243 4.84 1.14 8.83
CA TRP A 243 5.91 0.44 8.15
C TRP A 243 5.89 0.64 6.62
N ARG A 244 7.06 0.70 6.00
CA ARG A 244 7.25 0.85 4.54
C ARG A 244 6.50 2.03 3.93
N VAL A 245 6.58 3.17 4.58
CA VAL A 245 5.86 4.38 4.17
C VAL A 245 6.33 4.89 2.82
N GLY A 246 7.64 5.01 2.61
CA GLY A 246 8.22 5.49 1.36
C GLY A 246 7.85 4.61 0.17
N VAL A 247 7.91 3.30 0.33
CA VAL A 247 7.63 2.32 -0.73
C VAL A 247 6.21 2.45 -1.31
N ARG A 248 5.25 2.95 -0.53
CA ARG A 248 3.87 3.21 -1.01
C ARG A 248 3.79 4.33 -2.05
N LEU A 249 4.80 5.20 -2.12
CA LEU A 249 4.86 6.32 -3.05
C LEU A 249 5.39 5.93 -4.44
N VAL A 250 6.05 4.78 -4.58
CA VAL A 250 6.72 4.41 -5.84
C VAL A 250 5.78 4.33 -7.02
N VAL A 251 4.51 3.94 -6.80
CA VAL A 251 3.51 3.92 -7.87
C VAL A 251 3.32 5.31 -8.50
N PHE A 252 3.34 6.36 -7.68
CA PHE A 252 3.21 7.74 -8.16
C PHE A 252 4.48 8.18 -8.92
N VAL A 253 5.66 7.81 -8.41
CA VAL A 253 6.95 8.05 -9.10
C VAL A 253 6.97 7.34 -10.45
N ALA A 254 6.56 6.07 -10.50
CA ALA A 254 6.55 5.27 -11.71
C ALA A 254 5.59 5.82 -12.77
N VAL A 255 4.36 6.16 -12.38
CA VAL A 255 3.36 6.74 -13.30
C VAL A 255 3.81 8.12 -13.81
N ALA A 256 4.26 9.00 -12.91
CA ALA A 256 4.76 10.31 -13.30
C ALA A 256 5.99 10.18 -14.21
N GLY A 257 6.92 9.26 -13.89
CA GLY A 257 8.07 8.94 -14.72
C GLY A 257 7.68 8.45 -16.12
N LEU A 258 6.70 7.57 -16.23
CA LEU A 258 6.17 7.08 -17.50
C LEU A 258 5.62 8.24 -18.35
N CYS A 259 4.97 9.22 -17.74
CA CYS A 259 4.46 10.41 -18.41
C CYS A 259 5.55 11.40 -18.84
N THR A 260 6.79 11.30 -18.35
CA THR A 260 7.87 12.22 -18.77
C THR A 260 8.34 11.96 -20.20
N TRP A 261 8.15 10.74 -20.72
CA TRP A 261 8.57 10.41 -22.06
C TRP A 261 7.71 11.16 -23.11
N PRO A 262 8.31 11.75 -24.17
CA PRO A 262 7.58 12.49 -25.17
C PRO A 262 6.91 11.58 -26.18
N TRP A 263 6.02 10.74 -25.71
CA TRP A 263 5.25 9.86 -26.55
C TRP A 263 4.38 10.65 -27.52
N ALA A 264 4.69 10.60 -28.81
CA ALA A 264 3.72 10.99 -29.83
C ALA A 264 2.67 9.89 -30.01
N ARG A 265 3.12 8.63 -30.01
CA ARG A 265 2.28 7.42 -30.02
C ARG A 265 3.01 6.31 -29.28
N VAL A 266 2.27 5.46 -28.60
CA VAL A 266 2.85 4.26 -27.99
C VAL A 266 3.05 3.21 -29.11
N PRO A 267 4.27 2.72 -29.32
CA PRO A 267 4.51 1.64 -30.30
C PRO A 267 3.66 0.40 -29.96
N ARG A 268 3.04 -0.21 -30.98
CA ARG A 268 2.18 -1.38 -30.79
C ARG A 268 2.88 -2.53 -30.07
N ALA A 269 4.17 -2.73 -30.32
CA ALA A 269 4.99 -3.74 -29.63
C ALA A 269 5.03 -3.53 -28.10
N LEU A 270 5.02 -2.29 -27.63
CA LEU A 270 5.01 -2.00 -26.20
C LEU A 270 3.67 -2.31 -25.53
N VAL A 271 2.57 -2.33 -26.29
CA VAL A 271 1.25 -2.73 -25.75
C VAL A 271 1.22 -4.21 -25.40
N ALA A 272 2.09 -5.04 -25.98
CA ALA A 272 2.20 -6.46 -25.61
C ALA A 272 2.84 -6.65 -24.21
N LEU A 273 3.69 -5.72 -23.73
CA LEU A 273 4.35 -5.84 -22.42
C LEU A 273 3.35 -5.94 -21.25
N PRO A 274 2.30 -5.12 -21.16
CA PRO A 274 1.26 -5.29 -20.15
C PRO A 274 0.59 -6.65 -20.18
N ALA A 275 0.34 -7.22 -21.36
CA ALA A 275 -0.28 -8.54 -21.48
C ALA A 275 0.64 -9.63 -20.89
N VAL A 276 1.93 -9.60 -21.20
CA VAL A 276 2.91 -10.53 -20.62
C VAL A 276 2.99 -10.33 -19.11
N ALA A 277 3.06 -9.08 -18.64
CA ALA A 277 3.11 -8.77 -17.20
C ALA A 277 1.84 -9.27 -16.49
N LEU A 278 0.66 -9.06 -17.05
CA LEU A 278 -0.60 -9.54 -16.49
C LEU A 278 -0.69 -11.07 -16.49
N ALA A 279 -0.15 -11.76 -17.51
CA ALA A 279 -0.08 -13.22 -17.53
C ALA A 279 0.84 -13.75 -16.40
N CYS A 280 2.00 -13.12 -16.16
CA CYS A 280 2.86 -13.45 -15.02
C CYS A 280 2.15 -13.21 -13.69
N LEU A 281 1.43 -12.11 -13.55
CA LEU A 281 0.64 -11.81 -12.36
C LEU A 281 -0.49 -12.80 -12.15
N ALA A 282 -1.20 -13.21 -13.21
CA ALA A 282 -2.22 -14.24 -13.14
C ALA A 282 -1.64 -15.58 -12.66
N HIS A 283 -0.47 -15.97 -13.18
CA HIS A 283 0.23 -17.17 -12.72
C HIS A 283 0.59 -17.09 -11.23
N LEU A 284 1.08 -15.93 -10.77
CA LEU A 284 1.37 -15.68 -9.36
C LEU A 284 0.12 -15.77 -8.49
N HIS A 285 -1.03 -15.27 -8.96
CA HIS A 285 -2.29 -15.38 -8.23
C HIS A 285 -2.78 -16.83 -8.13
N VAL A 286 -2.62 -17.62 -9.18
CA VAL A 286 -2.97 -19.06 -9.15
C VAL A 286 -2.09 -19.80 -8.14
N TRP A 287 -0.78 -19.52 -8.13
CA TRP A 287 0.12 -20.07 -7.12
C TRP A 287 -0.33 -19.66 -5.71
N PHE A 288 -0.58 -18.36 -5.50
CA PHE A 288 -1.00 -17.83 -4.20
C PHE A 288 -2.34 -18.46 -3.72
N ALA A 289 -3.31 -18.61 -4.61
CA ALA A 289 -4.58 -19.24 -4.27
C ALA A 289 -4.38 -20.68 -3.77
N ARG A 290 -3.51 -21.45 -4.41
CA ARG A 290 -3.21 -22.83 -3.96
C ARG A 290 -2.55 -22.88 -2.58
N GLU A 291 -1.68 -21.92 -2.27
CA GLU A 291 -1.04 -21.83 -0.95
C GLU A 291 -2.06 -21.40 0.13
N VAL A 292 -2.96 -20.49 -0.20
CA VAL A 292 -4.01 -20.01 0.73
C VAL A 292 -5.06 -21.09 0.99
N ASP A 293 -5.39 -21.93 0.03
CA ASP A 293 -6.34 -23.06 0.24
C ASP A 293 -5.88 -23.98 1.38
N GLY A 294 -4.58 -24.30 1.45
CA GLY A 294 -4.02 -25.06 2.56
C GLY A 294 -4.13 -24.34 3.90
N LEU A 295 -3.92 -23.03 3.93
CA LEU A 295 -4.11 -22.21 5.13
C LEU A 295 -5.58 -22.23 5.58
N GLU A 296 -6.52 -22.03 4.66
CA GLU A 296 -7.94 -22.04 4.99
C GLU A 296 -8.39 -23.32 5.66
N ALA A 297 -7.85 -24.45 5.21
CA ALA A 297 -8.14 -25.74 5.83
C ALA A 297 -7.67 -25.79 7.29
N VAL A 298 -6.45 -25.31 7.59
CA VAL A 298 -5.92 -25.38 8.98
C VAL A 298 -6.53 -24.34 9.92
N ILE A 299 -7.09 -23.24 9.40
CA ILE A 299 -7.80 -22.23 10.20
C ILE A 299 -9.32 -22.41 10.21
N ALA A 300 -9.85 -23.47 9.63
CA ALA A 300 -11.30 -23.74 9.60
C ALA A 300 -11.92 -23.90 10.99
N GLY A 301 -11.18 -24.48 11.95
CA GLY A 301 -11.61 -24.61 13.34
C GLY A 301 -11.13 -23.46 14.22
N PRO A 302 -11.90 -23.13 15.30
CA PRO A 302 -11.48 -22.13 16.27
C PRO A 302 -10.19 -22.58 16.98
N PRO A 303 -9.32 -21.63 17.39
CA PRO A 303 -8.25 -21.93 18.33
C PRO A 303 -8.86 -22.27 19.70
N PRO A 304 -8.11 -22.95 20.59
CA PRO A 304 -8.52 -23.12 21.98
C PRO A 304 -8.83 -21.77 22.64
N PRO A 305 -9.80 -21.70 23.58
CA PRO A 305 -10.15 -20.46 24.26
C PRO A 305 -8.95 -19.81 24.96
N GLY A 306 -8.80 -18.50 24.84
CA GLY A 306 -7.73 -17.74 25.48
C GLY A 306 -6.37 -17.77 24.76
N VAL A 307 -6.29 -18.42 23.60
CA VAL A 307 -5.04 -18.67 22.89
C VAL A 307 -4.39 -17.41 22.33
N HIS A 308 -3.09 -17.31 22.55
CA HIS A 308 -2.20 -16.41 21.85
C HIS A 308 -1.67 -17.10 20.59
N GLY A 309 -2.11 -16.66 19.43
CA GLY A 309 -1.74 -17.23 18.14
C GLY A 309 -0.54 -16.54 17.51
N GLY A 310 0.35 -17.32 16.94
CA GLY A 310 1.46 -16.83 16.13
C GLY A 310 1.54 -17.52 14.79
N PHE A 311 2.48 -17.09 13.93
CA PHE A 311 2.78 -17.81 12.71
C PHE A 311 4.27 -17.79 12.38
N LEU A 312 4.73 -18.82 11.71
CA LEU A 312 6.09 -18.97 11.24
C LEU A 312 6.08 -19.32 9.75
N LEU A 313 6.77 -18.53 8.96
CA LEU A 313 7.00 -18.81 7.54
C LEU A 313 8.38 -19.44 7.36
N ALA A 314 8.42 -20.77 7.26
CA ALA A 314 9.64 -21.52 7.03
C ALA A 314 9.82 -21.78 5.54
N GLY A 315 10.45 -20.84 4.82
CA GLY A 315 10.91 -21.07 3.45
C GLY A 315 9.92 -20.84 2.33
N ALA A 316 8.75 -20.25 2.61
CA ALA A 316 7.77 -19.94 1.57
C ALA A 316 8.13 -18.67 0.79
N SER A 317 8.93 -18.82 -0.25
CA SER A 317 9.08 -17.79 -1.27
C SER A 317 8.37 -18.23 -2.54
N PRO A 318 7.46 -17.41 -3.09
CA PRO A 318 6.90 -17.70 -4.41
C PRO A 318 8.02 -17.84 -5.44
N PRO A 319 7.88 -18.71 -6.45
CA PRO A 319 8.96 -19.00 -7.41
C PRO A 319 9.40 -17.77 -8.20
N PHE A 320 8.59 -16.73 -8.27
CA PHE A 320 8.81 -15.56 -9.12
C PHE A 320 9.00 -14.24 -8.38
N THR A 321 8.84 -14.19 -7.06
CA THR A 321 8.97 -12.95 -6.28
C THR A 321 9.61 -13.22 -4.92
N ARG A 322 10.28 -12.20 -4.37
CA ARG A 322 10.79 -12.20 -3.00
C ARG A 322 9.88 -11.44 -2.03
N LEU A 323 8.65 -11.14 -2.44
CA LEU A 323 7.67 -10.55 -1.54
C LEU A 323 7.17 -11.60 -0.55
N GLY A 324 7.09 -11.24 0.71
CA GLY A 324 6.47 -12.07 1.76
C GLY A 324 4.96 -12.11 1.61
N LEU A 325 4.44 -12.68 0.50
CA LEU A 325 3.01 -12.63 0.16
C LEU A 325 2.13 -13.35 1.19
N LEU A 326 2.69 -14.32 1.91
CA LEU A 326 1.97 -15.08 2.93
C LEU A 326 2.11 -14.48 4.34
N GLU A 327 2.92 -13.43 4.50
CA GLU A 327 3.28 -12.86 5.81
C GLU A 327 2.06 -12.43 6.65
N HIS A 328 1.03 -11.91 6.00
CA HIS A 328 -0.18 -11.42 6.68
C HIS A 328 -1.39 -12.35 6.60
N GLN A 329 -1.31 -13.44 5.86
CA GLN A 329 -2.43 -14.33 5.66
C GLN A 329 -2.89 -15.05 6.94
N PRO A 330 -1.97 -15.49 7.83
CA PRO A 330 -2.38 -16.12 9.09
C PRO A 330 -3.21 -15.23 10.03
N GLN A 331 -3.18 -13.91 9.84
CA GLN A 331 -4.01 -12.98 10.62
C GLN A 331 -5.51 -13.19 10.39
N TRP A 332 -5.91 -13.85 9.30
CA TRP A 332 -7.30 -14.25 9.04
C TRP A 332 -7.83 -15.21 10.12
N TRP A 333 -6.95 -15.98 10.73
CA TRP A 333 -7.34 -16.84 11.86
C TRP A 333 -7.87 -16.00 13.02
N THR A 334 -7.10 -15.00 13.44
CA THR A 334 -7.52 -14.05 14.49
C THR A 334 -8.75 -13.24 14.07
N ALA A 335 -8.84 -12.82 12.82
CA ALA A 335 -9.98 -12.07 12.30
C ALA A 335 -11.27 -12.91 12.30
N ARG A 336 -11.17 -14.21 12.04
CA ARG A 336 -12.33 -15.13 11.97
C ARG A 336 -12.81 -15.60 13.36
N TRP A 337 -11.89 -15.89 14.25
CA TRP A 337 -12.19 -16.56 15.51
C TRP A 337 -11.93 -15.72 16.77
N GLY A 338 -11.34 -14.56 16.61
CA GLY A 338 -10.89 -13.74 17.71
C GLY A 338 -9.54 -14.20 18.28
N GLY A 339 -9.18 -13.69 19.46
CA GLY A 339 -7.90 -13.96 20.11
C GLY A 339 -6.86 -12.89 19.83
N LEU A 340 -5.65 -13.11 20.31
CA LEU A 340 -4.48 -12.24 20.10
C LEU A 340 -3.51 -12.94 19.16
N GLY A 341 -3.03 -12.22 18.17
CA GLY A 341 -2.05 -12.74 17.23
C GLY A 341 -0.81 -11.85 17.14
N THR A 342 0.29 -12.42 16.68
CA THR A 342 1.48 -11.65 16.32
C THR A 342 1.15 -10.64 15.21
N HIS A 343 1.83 -9.48 15.19
CA HIS A 343 1.60 -8.40 14.22
C HIS A 343 0.27 -7.64 14.35
N PHE A 344 -0.25 -7.49 15.55
CA PHE A 344 -1.38 -6.60 15.80
C PHE A 344 -0.94 -5.13 15.70
N PHE A 345 -1.66 -4.35 14.87
CA PHE A 345 -1.37 -2.92 14.67
C PHE A 345 -2.23 -1.99 15.54
N ALA A 346 -2.99 -2.54 16.49
CA ALA A 346 -3.92 -1.75 17.32
C ALA A 346 -3.24 -0.72 18.23
N ASP A 347 -1.92 -0.85 18.47
CA ASP A 347 -1.12 0.14 19.21
C ASP A 347 -0.80 1.39 18.40
N ALA A 348 -0.85 1.30 17.08
CA ALA A 348 -0.50 2.43 16.24
C ALA A 348 -1.61 3.47 16.21
N ALA A 349 -1.26 4.69 16.58
CA ALA A 349 -2.20 5.81 16.73
C ALA A 349 -3.01 6.13 15.46
N HIS A 350 -2.54 5.72 14.28
CA HIS A 350 -3.17 5.95 12.98
C HIS A 350 -4.16 4.84 12.56
N GLN A 351 -4.28 3.75 13.33
CA GLN A 351 -5.18 2.66 12.98
C GLN A 351 -6.64 2.98 13.27
N VAL A 352 -7.53 2.43 12.45
CA VAL A 352 -9.01 2.54 12.62
C VAL A 352 -9.47 1.78 13.85
N VAL A 353 -8.78 0.68 14.18
CA VAL A 353 -9.06 -0.15 15.34
C VAL A 353 -7.97 0.05 16.37
N ARG A 354 -8.34 0.37 17.59
CA ARG A 354 -7.44 0.52 18.73
C ARG A 354 -7.86 -0.37 19.88
N TRP A 355 -6.91 -0.60 20.79
CA TRP A 355 -7.24 -1.21 22.06
C TRP A 355 -8.28 -0.37 22.78
N ARG A 356 -9.29 -1.05 23.34
CA ARG A 356 -10.26 -0.38 24.21
C ARG A 356 -9.53 0.19 25.44
N GLU A 357 -9.95 1.37 25.87
CA GLU A 357 -9.44 1.96 27.09
C GLU A 357 -9.60 0.98 28.26
N GLY A 358 -8.56 0.80 29.07
CA GLY A 358 -8.54 -0.18 30.14
C GLY A 358 -8.09 -1.60 29.73
N THR A 359 -7.77 -1.86 28.46
CA THR A 359 -7.15 -3.15 28.09
C THR A 359 -5.78 -3.27 28.77
N PRO A 360 -5.52 -4.39 29.52
CA PRO A 360 -4.29 -4.56 30.27
C PRO A 360 -3.06 -4.41 29.39
N LEU A 361 -2.02 -3.76 29.94
CA LEU A 361 -0.76 -3.53 29.21
C LEU A 361 -0.10 -4.87 28.83
N ASP A 362 -0.19 -5.87 29.70
CA ASP A 362 0.37 -7.19 29.44
C ASP A 362 -0.24 -7.85 28.19
N ASP A 363 -1.56 -7.70 27.98
CA ASP A 363 -2.22 -8.22 26.77
C ASP A 363 -1.74 -7.50 25.52
N ARG A 364 -1.50 -6.18 25.61
CA ARG A 364 -0.98 -5.39 24.49
C ARG A 364 0.47 -5.74 24.16
N LEU A 365 1.30 -5.86 25.19
CA LEU A 365 2.72 -6.25 25.03
C LEU A 365 2.87 -7.65 24.48
N ARG A 366 2.06 -8.59 24.97
CA ARG A 366 2.03 -9.97 24.46
C ARG A 366 1.68 -10.02 22.96
N ALA A 367 0.73 -9.21 22.50
CA ALA A 367 0.35 -9.16 21.10
C ALA A 367 1.46 -8.60 20.18
N SER A 368 2.31 -7.71 20.68
CA SER A 368 3.36 -7.05 19.87
C SER A 368 4.74 -7.74 19.93
N THR A 369 5.02 -8.49 21.01
CA THR A 369 6.36 -9.04 21.31
C THR A 369 6.34 -10.51 21.70
N LEU A 370 5.31 -11.27 21.32
CA LEU A 370 5.20 -12.70 21.67
C LEU A 370 6.42 -13.48 21.22
N GLU A 371 7.20 -13.93 22.20
CA GLU A 371 8.19 -14.97 21.96
C GLU A 371 7.50 -16.29 21.56
N PRO A 372 8.07 -17.05 20.64
CA PRO A 372 7.49 -18.34 20.24
C PRO A 372 7.16 -19.29 21.40
N ALA A 373 7.94 -19.22 22.47
CA ALA A 373 7.72 -20.02 23.68
C ALA A 373 6.46 -19.63 24.47
N ALA A 374 5.92 -18.43 24.26
CA ALA A 374 4.70 -17.96 24.94
C ALA A 374 3.42 -18.19 24.12
N LEU A 375 3.54 -18.79 22.92
CA LEU A 375 2.40 -19.05 22.05
C LEU A 375 1.69 -20.36 22.42
N ASP A 376 0.37 -20.32 22.47
CA ASP A 376 -0.47 -21.50 22.71
C ASP A 376 -0.83 -22.21 21.39
N ALA A 377 -0.80 -21.47 20.27
CA ALA A 377 -1.01 -22.01 18.94
C ALA A 377 -0.16 -21.28 17.89
N VAL A 378 0.36 -22.04 16.93
CA VAL A 378 1.21 -21.52 15.84
C VAL A 378 0.79 -22.13 14.51
N LEU A 379 0.66 -21.27 13.51
CA LEU A 379 0.53 -21.67 12.11
C LEU A 379 1.93 -21.67 11.47
N VAL A 380 2.34 -22.80 10.94
CA VAL A 380 3.64 -22.96 10.29
C VAL A 380 3.46 -23.27 8.81
N HIS A 381 4.09 -22.51 7.94
CA HIS A 381 4.16 -22.81 6.51
C HIS A 381 5.56 -23.34 6.14
N GLY A 382 5.57 -24.45 5.40
CA GLY A 382 6.78 -25.10 4.90
C GLY A 382 7.05 -26.46 5.54
N ALA A 383 7.80 -27.29 4.82
CA ALA A 383 8.14 -28.66 5.24
C ALA A 383 9.38 -28.75 6.15
N GLY A 384 10.02 -27.62 6.48
CA GLY A 384 11.23 -27.60 7.29
C GLY A 384 11.05 -28.15 8.70
N ALA A 385 12.15 -28.47 9.37
CA ALA A 385 12.17 -28.82 10.77
C ALA A 385 11.63 -27.67 11.62
N LEU A 386 10.85 -27.98 12.63
CA LEU A 386 10.34 -26.98 13.57
C LEU A 386 11.53 -26.45 14.41
N PRO A 387 11.57 -25.13 14.67
CA PRO A 387 12.49 -24.57 15.64
C PRO A 387 12.35 -25.25 17.01
N GLU A 388 13.47 -25.30 17.74
CA GLU A 388 13.51 -25.90 19.07
C GLU A 388 12.47 -25.31 20.04
N THR A 389 12.25 -24.00 19.92
CA THR A 389 11.28 -23.23 20.69
C THR A 389 9.82 -23.68 20.50
N LEU A 390 9.51 -24.42 19.43
CA LEU A 390 8.16 -24.93 19.13
C LEU A 390 8.01 -26.45 19.41
N ARG A 391 9.01 -27.09 19.98
CA ARG A 391 8.98 -28.57 20.25
C ARG A 391 7.91 -28.99 21.26
N GLU A 392 7.53 -28.08 22.13
CA GLU A 392 6.46 -28.32 23.12
C GLU A 392 5.05 -28.31 22.50
N LEU A 393 4.92 -27.80 21.28
CA LEU A 393 3.65 -27.76 20.58
C LEU A 393 3.43 -29.04 19.77
N THR A 394 2.19 -29.54 19.79
CA THR A 394 1.79 -30.71 19.02
C THR A 394 1.13 -30.29 17.70
N VAL A 395 1.50 -30.93 16.59
CA VAL A 395 0.80 -30.75 15.31
C VAL A 395 -0.59 -31.34 15.42
N VAL A 396 -1.62 -30.50 15.37
CA VAL A 396 -3.03 -30.91 15.47
C VAL A 396 -3.70 -31.00 14.10
N GLN A 397 -3.15 -30.29 13.11
CA GLN A 397 -3.70 -30.30 11.75
C GLN A 397 -2.61 -30.00 10.72
N THR A 398 -2.73 -30.64 9.56
CA THR A 398 -1.85 -30.38 8.39
C THR A 398 -2.71 -30.31 7.13
N ALA A 399 -2.46 -29.31 6.27
CA ALA A 399 -3.06 -29.19 4.95
C ALA A 399 -2.08 -28.54 3.98
N GLY A 400 -1.70 -29.24 2.92
CA GLY A 400 -0.66 -28.79 2.00
C GLY A 400 0.67 -28.51 2.72
N GLN A 401 1.17 -27.31 2.57
CA GLN A 401 2.36 -26.83 3.25
C GLN A 401 2.10 -26.22 4.64
N TRP A 402 0.85 -26.13 5.07
CA TRP A 402 0.47 -25.55 6.35
C TRP A 402 0.31 -26.58 7.44
N ARG A 403 0.82 -26.26 8.61
CA ARG A 403 0.68 -27.03 9.85
C ARG A 403 0.16 -26.13 10.97
N ARG A 404 -0.83 -26.60 11.68
CA ARG A 404 -1.31 -25.98 12.90
C ARG A 404 -0.76 -26.76 14.09
N LEU A 405 -0.09 -26.06 14.99
CA LEU A 405 0.46 -26.59 16.22
C LEU A 405 -0.27 -25.95 17.39
N GLU A 406 -0.53 -26.73 18.43
CA GLU A 406 -1.17 -26.25 19.64
C GLU A 406 -0.47 -26.83 20.88
N ARG A 407 -0.48 -26.06 21.97
CA ARG A 407 -0.06 -26.53 23.28
C ARG A 407 -1.15 -27.44 23.83
N ARG A 408 -0.79 -28.61 24.32
CA ARG A 408 -1.71 -29.54 24.98
C ARG A 408 -1.82 -29.25 26.45
#